data_92f76a419bd5d98be8966c1a213df802
#
_entry.id   92f76a419bd5d98be8966c1a213df802
#
_cell.length_a   1.000
_cell.length_b   1.000
_cell.length_c   1.000
_cell.angle_alpha   90.00
_cell.angle_beta   90.00
_cell.angle_gamma   90.00
#
_symmetry.space_group_name_H-M   'P 1'
#
loop_
_entity.id
_entity.type
_entity.pdbx_description
1 polymer ?
#
loop_
_entity_poly.entity_id
_entity_poly.type
_entity_poly.pdbx_seq_one_letter_code
_entity_poly.pdbx_strand_id
1 'polypeptide(L)'
;MTDPLRDLPAFRELAAARLAAFPRARIADSPGTRRAGVVICVTGHEGELSVTLIRRAYRGRNAGQWGLPGGRADPGESPEQAALRELEEELGLRAGPAEVLGGLDDFPASSGFSITPVVVALAAPGPLRPSPDEVHSVHRVTLRRLADDDTPRWVPQLDGGRLLQMRLRPDWVVHAPTGAMLWQFREVVLLGRHVRVADFLQPDWTRS
;
A
#
# COMPACT_ATOMS: atom_id res chain seq x y z
N MET A 1 4.04 28.67 -0.91
CA MET A 1 3.27 27.49 -1.35
C MET A 1 3.72 26.33 -0.47
N THR A 2 2.80 25.75 0.29
CA THR A 2 3.11 24.68 1.25
C THR A 2 3.50 23.41 0.51
N ASP A 3 4.56 22.71 0.96
CA ASP A 3 5.00 21.44 0.38
C ASP A 3 4.02 20.31 0.76
N PRO A 4 3.24 19.76 -0.17
CA PRO A 4 2.25 18.72 0.14
C PRO A 4 2.87 17.39 0.61
N LEU A 5 4.20 17.22 0.49
CA LEU A 5 4.88 16.03 1.03
C LEU A 5 5.26 16.20 2.51
N ARG A 6 4.98 17.37 3.12
CA ARG A 6 5.25 17.69 4.53
C ARG A 6 4.03 18.21 5.28
N ASP A 7 3.03 18.69 4.56
CA ASP A 7 1.82 19.29 5.13
C ASP A 7 0.63 18.38 4.89
N LEU A 8 0.05 17.84 5.95
CA LEU A 8 -1.01 16.84 5.84
C LEU A 8 -2.30 17.41 5.19
N PRO A 9 -2.80 18.60 5.53
CA PRO A 9 -3.92 19.20 4.83
C PRO A 9 -3.69 19.36 3.32
N ALA A 10 -2.54 19.90 2.91
CA ALA A 10 -2.18 20.04 1.50
C ALA A 10 -2.04 18.69 0.78
N PHE A 11 -1.47 17.68 1.47
CA PHE A 11 -1.41 16.31 0.94
C PHE A 11 -2.80 15.71 0.74
N ARG A 12 -3.71 15.87 1.70
CA ARG A 12 -5.08 15.34 1.62
C ARG A 12 -5.82 15.92 0.42
N GLU A 13 -5.75 17.22 0.22
CA GLU A 13 -6.36 17.91 -0.93
C GLU A 13 -5.78 17.40 -2.24
N LEU A 14 -4.45 17.37 -2.37
CA LEU A 14 -3.75 16.87 -3.55
C LEU A 14 -4.10 15.42 -3.87
N ALA A 15 -4.02 14.54 -2.86
CA ALA A 15 -4.26 13.11 -3.02
C ALA A 15 -5.71 12.81 -3.40
N ALA A 16 -6.68 13.45 -2.72
CA ALA A 16 -8.10 13.30 -3.05
C ALA A 16 -8.41 13.74 -4.48
N ALA A 17 -7.88 14.90 -4.92
CA ALA A 17 -8.07 15.38 -6.29
C ALA A 17 -7.47 14.41 -7.33
N ARG A 18 -6.25 13.90 -7.09
CA ARG A 18 -5.58 12.98 -8.02
C ARG A 18 -6.24 11.61 -8.07
N LEU A 19 -6.69 11.09 -6.93
CA LEU A 19 -7.42 9.81 -6.86
C LEU A 19 -8.80 9.92 -7.51
N ALA A 20 -9.51 11.03 -7.34
CA ALA A 20 -10.79 11.28 -8.01
C ALA A 20 -10.65 11.37 -9.53
N ALA A 21 -9.55 11.93 -10.02
CA ALA A 21 -9.25 12.02 -11.46
C ALA A 21 -8.68 10.72 -12.05
N PHE A 22 -8.23 9.78 -11.20
CA PHE A 22 -7.64 8.52 -11.66
C PHE A 22 -8.74 7.51 -12.03
N PRO A 23 -8.79 7.04 -13.31
CA PRO A 23 -9.78 6.05 -13.74
C PRO A 23 -9.39 4.66 -13.22
N ARG A 24 -9.64 4.42 -11.93
CA ARG A 24 -9.32 3.17 -11.24
C ARG A 24 -9.86 1.95 -11.98
N ALA A 25 -9.00 0.97 -12.22
CA ALA A 25 -9.37 -0.35 -12.72
C ALA A 25 -9.77 -1.26 -11.55
N ARG A 26 -10.97 -1.84 -11.64
CA ARG A 26 -11.47 -2.82 -10.67
C ARG A 26 -11.53 -4.18 -11.32
N ILE A 27 -11.14 -5.22 -10.58
CA ILE A 27 -11.34 -6.60 -11.01
C ILE A 27 -12.78 -6.98 -10.72
N ALA A 28 -13.51 -7.43 -11.75
CA ALA A 28 -14.90 -7.85 -11.61
C ALA A 28 -15.03 -9.05 -10.65
N ASP A 29 -16.16 -9.10 -9.94
CA ASP A 29 -16.50 -10.28 -9.14
C ASP A 29 -16.81 -11.45 -10.04
N SER A 30 -16.17 -12.58 -9.76
CA SER A 30 -16.44 -13.86 -10.40
C SER A 30 -16.49 -14.97 -9.35
N PRO A 31 -17.16 -16.11 -9.61
CA PRO A 31 -17.13 -17.24 -8.69
C PRO A 31 -15.70 -17.64 -8.37
N GLY A 32 -15.34 -17.66 -7.07
CA GLY A 32 -13.99 -17.98 -6.59
C GLY A 32 -13.04 -16.79 -6.46
N THR A 33 -13.41 -15.57 -6.85
CA THR A 33 -12.60 -14.37 -6.61
C THR A 33 -12.46 -14.15 -5.10
N ARG A 34 -11.22 -14.18 -4.61
CA ARG A 34 -10.91 -13.86 -3.21
C ARG A 34 -10.53 -12.39 -3.11
N ARG A 35 -11.21 -11.64 -2.26
CA ARG A 35 -10.98 -10.22 -2.05
C ARG A 35 -10.10 -9.98 -0.83
N ALA A 36 -9.24 -8.99 -0.96
CA ALA A 36 -8.45 -8.45 0.14
C ALA A 36 -8.37 -6.93 0.01
N GLY A 37 -8.26 -6.25 1.14
CA GLY A 37 -8.01 -4.82 1.19
C GLY A 37 -6.72 -4.51 1.93
N VAL A 38 -5.97 -3.52 1.46
CA VAL A 38 -4.77 -3.01 2.13
C VAL A 38 -4.81 -1.50 2.23
N VAL A 39 -4.17 -0.94 3.26
CA VAL A 39 -4.14 0.51 3.49
C VAL A 39 -2.77 1.09 3.18
N ILE A 40 -2.74 2.10 2.32
CA ILE A 40 -1.62 3.03 2.22
C ILE A 40 -1.90 4.16 3.21
N CYS A 41 -1.47 3.96 4.46
CA CYS A 41 -1.75 4.87 5.58
C CYS A 41 -0.67 5.94 5.67
N VAL A 42 -1.06 7.19 5.40
CA VAL A 42 -0.20 8.38 5.52
C VAL A 42 -0.43 9.07 6.86
N THR A 43 0.65 9.30 7.59
CA THR A 43 0.64 9.99 8.88
C THR A 43 1.81 10.97 8.98
N GLY A 44 1.65 12.02 9.79
CA GLY A 44 2.75 12.90 10.16
C GLY A 44 3.63 12.29 11.25
N HIS A 45 4.95 12.39 11.09
CA HIS A 45 5.93 11.99 12.09
C HIS A 45 7.19 12.82 11.94
N GLU A 46 7.66 13.46 13.05
CA GLU A 46 8.89 14.27 13.08
C GLU A 46 8.96 15.33 11.95
N GLY A 47 7.84 15.97 11.63
CA GLY A 47 7.77 17.01 10.59
C GLY A 47 7.78 16.52 9.14
N GLU A 48 7.70 15.20 8.92
CA GLU A 48 7.58 14.57 7.61
C GLU A 48 6.29 13.76 7.52
N LEU A 49 5.71 13.66 6.31
CA LEU A 49 4.64 12.71 6.04
C LEU A 49 5.23 11.37 5.59
N SER A 50 4.68 10.29 6.11
CA SER A 50 5.20 8.93 5.89
C SER A 50 4.09 7.94 5.65
N VAL A 51 4.34 6.95 4.80
CA VAL A 51 3.53 5.73 4.67
C VAL A 51 3.99 4.72 5.71
N THR A 52 3.03 4.08 6.37
CA THR A 52 3.28 2.99 7.32
C THR A 52 3.37 1.65 6.57
N LEU A 53 4.47 0.93 6.79
CA LEU A 53 4.69 -0.44 6.34
C LEU A 53 4.85 -1.38 7.52
N ILE A 54 4.55 -2.64 7.33
CA ILE A 54 4.77 -3.69 8.30
C ILE A 54 5.76 -4.75 7.78
N ARG A 55 6.49 -5.37 8.70
CA ARG A 55 7.07 -6.69 8.48
C ARG A 55 6.12 -7.70 9.12
N ARG A 56 5.63 -8.64 8.34
CA ARG A 56 4.73 -9.67 8.85
C ARG A 56 5.45 -10.55 9.86
N ALA A 57 4.73 -11.06 10.86
CA ALA A 57 5.27 -12.00 11.83
C ALA A 57 5.85 -13.24 11.13
N TYR A 58 6.84 -13.88 11.75
CA TYR A 58 7.51 -15.06 11.20
C TYR A 58 6.66 -16.35 11.40
N ARG A 59 5.34 -16.22 11.22
CA ARG A 59 4.35 -17.29 11.32
C ARG A 59 3.43 -17.28 10.10
N GLY A 60 3.01 -18.44 9.65
CA GLY A 60 2.06 -18.56 8.54
C GLY A 60 2.64 -18.19 7.17
N ARG A 61 1.74 -17.82 6.27
CA ARG A 61 2.11 -17.42 4.89
C ARG A 61 2.76 -16.05 4.87
N ASN A 62 3.73 -15.87 3.96
CA ASN A 62 4.45 -14.61 3.77
C ASN A 62 5.22 -14.14 5.03
N ALA A 63 5.73 -15.09 5.84
CA ALA A 63 6.49 -14.81 7.06
C ALA A 63 7.67 -13.86 6.79
N GLY A 64 7.77 -12.80 7.58
CA GLY A 64 8.85 -11.81 7.49
C GLY A 64 8.85 -10.94 6.22
N GLN A 65 7.82 -11.01 5.37
CA GLN A 65 7.73 -10.17 4.18
C GLN A 65 7.29 -8.74 4.52
N TRP A 66 7.68 -7.81 3.66
CA TRP A 66 7.16 -6.46 3.66
C TRP A 66 5.70 -6.44 3.21
N GLY A 67 4.86 -5.70 3.91
CA GLY A 67 3.45 -5.53 3.59
C GLY A 67 2.94 -4.13 3.88
N LEU A 68 1.82 -3.81 3.27
CA LEU A 68 0.91 -2.78 3.74
C LEU A 68 -0.02 -3.42 4.78
N PRO A 69 -0.49 -2.69 5.80
CA PRO A 69 -1.53 -3.18 6.69
C PRO A 69 -2.75 -3.62 5.88
N GLY A 70 -3.30 -4.79 6.19
CA GLY A 70 -4.45 -5.28 5.45
C GLY A 70 -4.55 -6.80 5.38
N GLY A 71 -5.72 -7.26 4.96
CA GLY A 71 -6.04 -8.67 4.94
C GLY A 71 -7.21 -9.03 4.04
N ARG A 72 -7.69 -10.24 4.23
CA ARG A 72 -8.81 -10.81 3.47
C ARG A 72 -10.13 -10.16 3.89
N ALA A 73 -10.98 -9.87 2.90
CA ALA A 73 -12.35 -9.46 3.18
C ALA A 73 -13.18 -10.64 3.72
N ASP A 74 -13.94 -10.41 4.77
CA ASP A 74 -14.90 -11.36 5.32
C ASP A 74 -16.15 -11.46 4.43
N PRO A 75 -16.98 -12.52 4.57
CA PRO A 75 -18.22 -12.64 3.82
C PRO A 75 -19.12 -11.41 4.02
N GLY A 76 -19.46 -10.74 2.92
CA GLY A 76 -20.27 -9.52 2.91
C GLY A 76 -19.50 -8.22 3.17
N GLU A 77 -18.21 -8.29 3.46
CA GLU A 77 -17.36 -7.13 3.64
C GLU A 77 -16.78 -6.64 2.30
N SER A 78 -16.78 -5.33 2.10
CA SER A 78 -16.05 -4.77 0.96
C SER A 78 -14.53 -4.78 1.21
N PRO A 79 -13.69 -4.78 0.16
CA PRO A 79 -12.23 -4.68 0.34
C PRO A 79 -11.80 -3.41 1.09
N GLU A 80 -12.53 -2.31 0.93
CA GLU A 80 -12.28 -1.07 1.65
C GLU A 80 -12.57 -1.23 3.15
N GLN A 81 -13.66 -1.89 3.51
CA GLN A 81 -13.99 -2.19 4.90
C GLN A 81 -12.95 -3.11 5.53
N ALA A 82 -12.57 -4.18 4.83
CA ALA A 82 -11.51 -5.09 5.26
C ALA A 82 -10.20 -4.34 5.52
N ALA A 83 -9.79 -3.46 4.61
CA ALA A 83 -8.58 -2.67 4.77
C ALA A 83 -8.60 -1.83 6.06
N LEU A 84 -9.71 -1.16 6.36
CA LEU A 84 -9.83 -0.32 7.56
C LEU A 84 -9.91 -1.14 8.86
N ARG A 85 -10.61 -2.28 8.85
CA ARG A 85 -10.66 -3.22 9.97
C ARG A 85 -9.27 -3.75 10.30
N GLU A 86 -8.55 -4.23 9.30
CA GLU A 86 -7.19 -4.76 9.44
C GLU A 86 -6.20 -3.70 9.92
N LEU A 87 -6.33 -2.44 9.48
CA LEU A 87 -5.51 -1.33 9.98
C LEU A 87 -5.67 -1.17 11.50
N GLU A 88 -6.90 -1.32 12.00
CA GLU A 88 -7.18 -1.27 13.44
C GLU A 88 -6.66 -2.52 14.16
N GLU A 89 -6.89 -3.72 13.63
CA GLU A 89 -6.48 -5.00 14.22
C GLU A 89 -4.95 -5.13 14.26
N GLU A 90 -4.27 -4.85 13.15
CA GLU A 90 -2.81 -4.99 13.03
C GLU A 90 -2.03 -3.87 13.75
N LEU A 91 -2.53 -2.63 13.76
CA LEU A 91 -1.78 -1.46 14.23
C LEU A 91 -2.46 -0.61 15.32
N GLY A 92 -3.72 -0.87 15.63
CA GLY A 92 -4.52 -0.05 16.55
C GLY A 92 -4.88 1.33 15.98
N LEU A 93 -4.74 1.52 14.67
CA LEU A 93 -5.05 2.79 14.00
C LEU A 93 -6.46 2.76 13.44
N ARG A 94 -7.30 3.72 13.84
CA ARG A 94 -8.67 3.87 13.31
C ARG A 94 -8.72 4.93 12.24
N ALA A 95 -9.41 4.60 11.16
CA ALA A 95 -9.74 5.54 10.09
C ALA A 95 -11.25 5.50 9.82
N GLY A 96 -11.87 6.66 9.85
CA GLY A 96 -13.28 6.82 9.44
C GLY A 96 -13.38 7.21 7.95
N PRO A 97 -14.63 7.37 7.46
CA PRO A 97 -14.85 7.76 6.05
C PRO A 97 -14.16 9.07 5.64
N ALA A 98 -14.02 10.01 6.58
CA ALA A 98 -13.38 11.30 6.33
C ALA A 98 -11.86 11.20 6.09
N GLU A 99 -11.22 10.15 6.59
CA GLU A 99 -9.79 9.89 6.40
C GLU A 99 -9.47 9.14 5.10
N VAL A 100 -10.46 8.50 4.47
CA VAL A 100 -10.31 7.78 3.21
C VAL A 100 -10.28 8.78 2.05
N LEU A 101 -9.18 8.79 1.31
CA LEU A 101 -8.98 9.72 0.18
C LEU A 101 -9.36 9.09 -1.17
N GLY A 102 -9.39 7.76 -1.26
CA GLY A 102 -9.76 7.01 -2.45
C GLY A 102 -8.98 5.71 -2.57
N GLY A 103 -9.15 5.02 -3.70
CA GLY A 103 -8.49 3.76 -3.99
C GLY A 103 -7.67 3.77 -5.28
N LEU A 104 -6.70 2.86 -5.37
CA LEU A 104 -5.92 2.59 -6.56
C LEU A 104 -6.47 1.34 -7.29
N ASP A 105 -5.82 0.92 -8.38
CA ASP A 105 -6.23 -0.27 -9.12
C ASP A 105 -6.21 -1.52 -8.24
N ASP A 106 -7.17 -2.40 -8.47
CA ASP A 106 -7.11 -3.75 -7.91
C ASP A 106 -5.91 -4.49 -8.49
N PHE A 107 -5.12 -5.10 -7.61
CA PHE A 107 -3.93 -5.86 -8.01
C PHE A 107 -4.22 -7.37 -8.01
N PRO A 108 -4.04 -8.08 -9.15
CA PRO A 108 -4.21 -9.52 -9.22
C PRO A 108 -2.98 -10.23 -8.63
N ALA A 109 -3.06 -10.63 -7.37
CA ALA A 109 -1.97 -11.34 -6.73
C ALA A 109 -1.88 -12.80 -7.21
N SER A 110 -0.65 -13.29 -7.42
CA SER A 110 -0.39 -14.68 -7.81
C SER A 110 -0.90 -15.71 -6.79
N SER A 111 -1.14 -15.30 -5.56
CA SER A 111 -1.84 -16.08 -4.53
C SER A 111 -3.34 -16.27 -4.79
N GLY A 112 -3.90 -15.69 -5.86
CA GLY A 112 -5.31 -15.77 -6.24
C GLY A 112 -6.21 -14.75 -5.54
N PHE A 113 -5.64 -13.74 -4.87
CA PHE A 113 -6.39 -12.62 -4.34
C PHE A 113 -6.45 -11.45 -5.34
N SER A 114 -7.59 -10.77 -5.38
CA SER A 114 -7.71 -9.42 -5.89
C SER A 114 -7.51 -8.46 -4.70
N ILE A 115 -6.40 -7.71 -4.70
CA ILE A 115 -6.04 -6.81 -3.59
C ILE A 115 -6.40 -5.38 -3.96
N THR A 116 -7.21 -4.74 -3.14
CA THR A 116 -7.62 -3.33 -3.28
C THR A 116 -6.79 -2.43 -2.38
N PRO A 117 -5.95 -1.53 -2.93
CA PRO A 117 -5.25 -0.52 -2.13
C PRO A 117 -6.15 0.68 -1.84
N VAL A 118 -6.27 1.03 -0.57
CA VAL A 118 -7.04 2.19 -0.08
C VAL A 118 -6.07 3.21 0.49
N VAL A 119 -6.15 4.45 0.04
CA VAL A 119 -5.31 5.55 0.52
C VAL A 119 -6.02 6.27 1.65
N VAL A 120 -5.36 6.33 2.80
CA VAL A 120 -5.88 6.94 4.04
C VAL A 120 -4.86 7.96 4.55
N ALA A 121 -5.33 9.07 5.09
CA ALA A 121 -4.47 10.08 5.73
C ALA A 121 -5.03 10.49 7.10
N LEU A 122 -4.29 10.13 8.16
CA LEU A 122 -4.69 10.36 9.55
C LEU A 122 -4.02 11.60 10.12
N ALA A 123 -4.81 12.56 10.61
CA ALA A 123 -4.30 13.78 11.27
C ALA A 123 -3.85 13.51 12.70
N ALA A 124 -4.56 12.64 13.42
CA ALA A 124 -4.26 12.28 14.80
C ALA A 124 -4.35 10.75 14.97
N PRO A 125 -3.33 10.01 14.49
CA PRO A 125 -3.40 8.55 14.40
C PRO A 125 -3.48 7.84 15.76
N GLY A 126 -3.21 8.52 16.86
CA GLY A 126 -3.04 7.88 18.16
C GLY A 126 -1.76 7.05 18.24
N PRO A 127 -1.52 6.36 19.38
CA PRO A 127 -0.35 5.51 19.55
C PRO A 127 -0.51 4.22 18.73
N LEU A 128 0.58 3.84 18.04
CA LEU A 128 0.67 2.52 17.40
C LEU A 128 0.59 1.40 18.45
N ARG A 129 -0.23 0.39 18.17
CA ARG A 129 -0.38 -0.82 18.98
C ARG A 129 -0.32 -2.05 18.07
N PRO A 130 0.90 -2.41 17.60
CA PRO A 130 1.06 -3.54 16.71
C PRO A 130 0.60 -4.85 17.35
N SER A 131 -0.19 -5.65 16.61
CA SER A 131 -0.58 -7.00 16.99
C SER A 131 0.66 -7.91 16.95
N PRO A 132 1.13 -8.48 18.08
CA PRO A 132 2.37 -9.25 18.11
C PRO A 132 2.26 -10.59 17.34
N ASP A 133 1.04 -11.05 17.11
CA ASP A 133 0.80 -12.30 16.37
C ASP A 133 0.89 -12.12 14.86
N GLU A 134 0.68 -10.90 14.35
CA GLU A 134 0.60 -10.59 12.92
C GLU A 134 1.72 -9.68 12.44
N VAL A 135 2.20 -8.78 13.30
CA VAL A 135 3.15 -7.73 12.96
C VAL A 135 4.46 -7.92 13.74
N HIS A 136 5.54 -8.27 13.03
CA HIS A 136 6.87 -8.36 13.63
C HIS A 136 7.44 -6.96 13.94
N SER A 137 7.29 -6.02 13.02
CA SER A 137 7.77 -4.64 13.20
C SER A 137 7.04 -3.65 12.28
N VAL A 138 6.97 -2.41 12.73
CA VAL A 138 6.34 -1.30 12.00
C VAL A 138 7.41 -0.33 11.54
N HIS A 139 7.30 0.11 10.29
CA HIS A 139 8.27 0.98 9.65
C HIS A 139 7.57 2.17 8.97
N ARG A 140 8.26 3.29 8.90
CA ARG A 140 7.80 4.48 8.19
C ARG A 140 8.73 4.82 7.04
N VAL A 141 8.13 5.13 5.89
CA VAL A 141 8.84 5.59 4.71
C VAL A 141 8.28 6.95 4.33
N THR A 142 9.11 7.97 4.31
CA THR A 142 8.66 9.33 4.00
C THR A 142 8.13 9.43 2.58
N LEU A 143 7.13 10.29 2.35
CA LEU A 143 6.60 10.54 1.02
C LEU A 143 7.69 11.06 0.08
N ARG A 144 8.65 11.83 0.58
CA ARG A 144 9.82 12.27 -0.18
C ARG A 144 10.64 11.09 -0.66
N ARG A 145 10.97 10.13 0.23
CA ARG A 145 11.69 8.93 -0.18
C ARG A 145 10.93 8.12 -1.23
N LEU A 146 9.61 8.00 -1.08
CA LEU A 146 8.80 7.34 -2.11
C LEU A 146 8.82 8.08 -3.45
N ALA A 147 8.88 9.42 -3.43
CA ALA A 147 8.91 10.26 -4.62
C ALA A 147 10.26 10.28 -5.34
N ASP A 148 11.36 9.91 -4.67
CA ASP A 148 12.71 9.92 -5.24
C ASP A 148 12.81 9.00 -6.47
N ASP A 149 13.57 9.45 -7.48
CA ASP A 149 13.70 8.73 -8.75
C ASP A 149 14.54 7.44 -8.66
N ASP A 150 15.36 7.30 -7.63
CA ASP A 150 16.16 6.10 -7.36
C ASP A 150 15.41 5.03 -6.53
N THR A 151 14.19 5.35 -6.02
CA THR A 151 13.37 4.42 -5.25
C THR A 151 12.88 3.25 -6.10
N PRO A 152 12.27 3.43 -7.30
CA PRO A 152 11.91 2.31 -8.16
C PRO A 152 13.11 1.84 -8.97
N ARG A 153 13.41 0.55 -8.90
CA ARG A 153 14.38 -0.13 -9.75
C ARG A 153 13.77 -1.26 -10.55
N TRP A 154 14.05 -1.27 -11.84
CA TRP A 154 13.64 -2.33 -12.74
C TRP A 154 14.80 -3.28 -13.01
N VAL A 155 14.67 -4.52 -12.54
CA VAL A 155 15.69 -5.56 -12.68
C VAL A 155 15.31 -6.49 -13.84
N PRO A 156 16.13 -6.62 -14.89
CA PRO A 156 15.90 -7.56 -15.97
C PRO A 156 15.80 -9.00 -15.43
N GLN A 157 14.90 -9.80 -16.01
CA GLN A 157 14.75 -11.23 -15.74
C GLN A 157 15.23 -12.04 -16.94
N LEU A 158 15.54 -13.32 -16.73
CA LEU A 158 16.08 -14.20 -17.78
C LEU A 158 15.08 -14.46 -18.92
N ASP A 159 13.79 -14.36 -18.63
CA ASP A 159 12.70 -14.51 -19.59
C ASP A 159 12.38 -13.23 -20.40
N GLY A 160 13.19 -12.19 -20.24
CA GLY A 160 13.03 -10.88 -20.86
C GLY A 160 12.06 -9.95 -20.13
N GLY A 161 11.42 -10.41 -19.06
CA GLY A 161 10.61 -9.57 -18.20
C GLY A 161 11.42 -8.61 -17.34
N ARG A 162 10.74 -7.73 -16.60
CA ARG A 162 11.38 -6.79 -15.66
C ARG A 162 10.68 -6.86 -14.31
N LEU A 163 11.45 -7.09 -13.25
CA LEU A 163 10.94 -7.11 -11.89
C LEU A 163 11.10 -5.73 -11.24
N LEU A 164 10.02 -5.19 -10.70
CA LEU A 164 10.08 -3.97 -9.90
C LEU A 164 10.63 -4.26 -8.50
N GLN A 165 11.58 -3.45 -8.09
CA GLN A 165 12.09 -3.34 -6.74
C GLN A 165 11.87 -1.92 -6.23
N MET A 166 11.04 -1.74 -5.19
CA MET A 166 10.96 -0.47 -4.45
C MET A 166 12.06 -0.46 -3.39
N ARG A 167 13.12 0.31 -3.62
CA ARG A 167 14.27 0.45 -2.71
C ARG A 167 14.04 1.59 -1.73
N LEU A 168 13.41 1.29 -0.61
CA LEU A 168 13.02 2.29 0.37
C LEU A 168 14.18 2.73 1.27
N ARG A 169 15.15 1.83 1.51
CA ARG A 169 16.46 2.03 2.15
C ARG A 169 17.47 1.05 1.53
N PRO A 170 18.77 1.16 1.83
CA PRO A 170 19.78 0.25 1.25
C PRO A 170 19.45 -1.24 1.42
N ASP A 171 18.89 -1.62 2.57
CA ASP A 171 18.52 -2.98 2.97
C ASP A 171 17.00 -3.28 2.88
N TRP A 172 16.18 -2.29 2.46
CA TRP A 172 14.72 -2.45 2.36
C TRP A 172 14.28 -2.47 0.91
N VAL A 173 14.18 -3.67 0.37
CA VAL A 173 13.68 -3.90 -0.98
C VAL A 173 12.31 -4.54 -0.90
N VAL A 174 11.31 -3.88 -1.50
CA VAL A 174 9.93 -4.33 -1.52
C VAL A 174 9.52 -4.68 -2.95
N HIS A 175 9.03 -5.90 -3.14
CA HIS A 175 8.58 -6.43 -4.42
C HIS A 175 7.05 -6.40 -4.54
N ALA A 176 6.52 -6.72 -5.72
CA ALA A 176 5.09 -6.94 -5.91
C ALA A 176 4.59 -8.14 -5.07
N PRO A 177 3.35 -8.08 -4.53
CA PRO A 177 2.32 -7.08 -4.79
C PRO A 177 2.55 -5.72 -4.08
N THR A 178 3.11 -5.70 -2.87
CA THR A 178 3.29 -4.48 -2.07
C THR A 178 4.06 -3.39 -2.82
N GLY A 179 5.18 -3.75 -3.44
CA GLY A 179 6.00 -2.81 -4.21
C GLY A 179 5.27 -2.22 -5.42
N ALA A 180 4.42 -3.00 -6.09
CA ALA A 180 3.62 -2.51 -7.23
C ALA A 180 2.57 -1.48 -6.78
N MET A 181 1.90 -1.73 -5.65
CA MET A 181 0.92 -0.79 -5.08
C MET A 181 1.58 0.50 -4.58
N LEU A 182 2.76 0.42 -3.95
CA LEU A 182 3.54 1.59 -3.56
C LEU A 182 4.04 2.38 -4.78
N TRP A 183 4.43 1.69 -5.85
CA TRP A 183 4.83 2.36 -7.09
C TRP A 183 3.65 3.07 -7.75
N GLN A 184 2.46 2.44 -7.80
CA GLN A 184 1.28 3.10 -8.33
C GLN A 184 0.87 4.30 -7.46
N PHE A 185 0.95 4.19 -6.14
CA PHE A 185 0.74 5.32 -5.23
C PHE A 185 1.71 6.46 -5.53
N ARG A 186 3.00 6.15 -5.70
CA ARG A 186 4.01 7.14 -6.09
C ARG A 186 3.62 7.85 -7.39
N GLU A 187 3.36 7.09 -8.43
CA GLU A 187 3.07 7.65 -9.75
C GLU A 187 1.77 8.47 -9.74
N VAL A 188 0.68 7.89 -9.25
CA VAL A 188 -0.64 8.52 -9.29
C VAL A 188 -0.76 9.64 -8.27
N VAL A 189 -0.43 9.36 -6.99
CA VAL A 189 -0.70 10.30 -5.90
C VAL A 189 0.42 11.32 -5.71
N LEU A 190 1.70 10.90 -5.78
CA LEU A 190 2.81 11.84 -5.52
C LEU A 190 3.25 12.59 -6.78
N LEU A 191 3.21 11.96 -7.95
CA LEU A 191 3.71 12.54 -9.20
C LEU A 191 2.62 12.93 -10.21
N GLY A 192 1.37 12.52 -10.02
CA GLY A 192 0.23 12.86 -10.89
C GLY A 192 0.26 12.17 -12.25
N ARG A 193 0.85 10.97 -12.34
CA ARG A 193 0.97 10.18 -13.57
C ARG A 193 0.02 8.99 -13.53
N HIS A 194 -0.73 8.76 -14.60
CA HIS A 194 -1.61 7.59 -14.69
C HIS A 194 -0.84 6.37 -15.18
N VAL A 195 -0.76 5.34 -14.35
CA VAL A 195 -0.04 4.09 -14.62
C VAL A 195 -0.88 2.88 -14.20
N ARG A 196 -0.59 1.71 -14.79
CA ARG A 196 -1.21 0.42 -14.46
C ARG A 196 -0.17 -0.54 -13.89
N VAL A 197 -0.65 -1.47 -13.03
CA VAL A 197 0.24 -2.40 -12.31
C VAL A 197 -0.19 -3.87 -12.42
N ALA A 198 -1.30 -4.16 -13.07
CA ALA A 198 -1.87 -5.51 -13.14
C ALA A 198 -0.91 -6.56 -13.70
N ASP A 199 -0.04 -6.17 -14.64
CA ASP A 199 0.89 -7.05 -15.34
C ASP A 199 2.30 -7.10 -14.70
N PHE A 200 2.46 -6.54 -13.49
CA PHE A 200 3.77 -6.54 -12.84
C PHE A 200 4.16 -7.94 -12.39
N LEU A 201 5.39 -8.33 -12.71
CA LEU A 201 5.95 -9.61 -12.29
C LEU A 201 6.02 -9.70 -10.77
N GLN A 202 5.60 -10.85 -10.26
CA GLN A 202 5.62 -11.18 -8.85
C GLN A 202 6.68 -12.28 -8.64
N PRO A 203 7.62 -12.11 -7.71
CA PRO A 203 8.61 -13.14 -7.40
C PRO A 203 7.93 -14.45 -6.97
N ASP A 204 8.51 -15.60 -7.34
CA ASP A 204 7.93 -16.92 -7.04
C ASP A 204 7.68 -17.15 -5.55
N TRP A 205 8.55 -16.63 -4.69
CA TRP A 205 8.40 -16.72 -3.24
C TRP A 205 7.21 -15.91 -2.67
N THR A 206 6.56 -15.06 -3.47
CA THR A 206 5.31 -14.37 -3.09
C THR A 206 4.06 -15.19 -3.41
N ARG A 207 4.20 -16.36 -4.01
CA ARG A 207 3.09 -17.26 -4.39
C ARG A 207 2.71 -18.26 -3.28
N SER A 208 3.51 -18.35 -2.24
CA SER A 208 3.35 -19.33 -1.15
C SER A 208 2.34 -18.89 -0.07
#